data_da8a2aaa67982ddf1a645032868839db
#
_entry.id   da8a2aaa67982ddf1a645032868839db
#
_cell.length_a   1.000
_cell.length_b   1.000
_cell.length_c   1.000
_cell.angle_alpha   90.00
_cell.angle_beta   90.00
_cell.angle_gamma   90.00
#
_symmetry.space_group_name_H-M   'P 1'
#
loop_
_entity.id
_entity.type
_entity.pdbx_description
1 polymer ?
#
loop_
_entity_poly.entity_id
_entity_poly.type
_entity_poly.pdbx_seq_one_letter_code
_entity_poly.pdbx_strand_id
1 'polypeptide(L)'
;MKAARIAVLAALVVAGWATDARAYDPATTHAVLTERAALASELHRVLGRALSRPLGLFEPVALSLDQLPPDRAQSLEGRLATLDPSSGCTAGPDGVAPALAWVIAGSIIAKTPAERGQDFFYDPSRGSGLSNAGGLASLGNTLGLLLDAGGGFRAFFTGTQFNMTGRPSTEWLHAPENDVGLEAFHANLETAIAGEQPQLRAGALARALLALGGVLTVLEDAGEPAHVRNDYRRAYLGTPGPSPFDRGSRFEQFVAETYGRMGLPTAVKPTERPTLMAFITAADGQGLADRTQRRFFSDGSLPDDAIVDHGTTAAEAMADARGSLPYAYPRLPRLELKVMGRRHYAYTRDKRRLLAYQRVPGRVRFFLDDAVYADTARVLLPEIAGYGAGLINHLFRAEIRVDATGGLALVSVVGARGAVKKGEIRVFAEDAAGLRKALTTVQPGAAGVRVNVPAGTKKVAAVLRGEDDAGEFVAVGESAVK
;
A
#
# COMPACT_ATOMS: atom_id res chain seq x y z
N MET A 1 14.19 -46.85 -21.79
CA MET A 1 13.41 -45.92 -22.63
C MET A 1 12.05 -45.50 -22.02
N LYS A 2 11.36 -46.30 -21.20
CA LYS A 2 10.06 -45.90 -20.56
C LYS A 2 10.21 -44.89 -19.42
N ALA A 3 11.28 -44.96 -18.63
CA ALA A 3 11.53 -44.03 -17.52
C ALA A 3 11.87 -42.60 -17.97
N ALA A 4 12.54 -42.43 -19.11
CA ALA A 4 12.87 -41.11 -19.65
C ALA A 4 11.63 -40.36 -20.20
N ARG A 5 10.61 -41.09 -20.67
CA ARG A 5 9.37 -40.50 -21.16
C ARG A 5 8.46 -40.01 -20.02
N ILE A 6 8.50 -40.67 -18.87
CA ILE A 6 7.73 -40.25 -17.67
C ILE A 6 8.36 -38.99 -17.06
N ALA A 7 9.69 -38.89 -17.04
CA ALA A 7 10.38 -37.69 -16.53
C ALA A 7 10.14 -36.45 -17.41
N VAL A 8 10.06 -36.61 -18.74
CA VAL A 8 9.75 -35.50 -19.67
C VAL A 8 8.29 -35.07 -19.57
N LEU A 9 7.34 -36.00 -19.37
CA LEU A 9 5.94 -35.61 -19.14
C LEU A 9 5.74 -34.91 -17.78
N ALA A 10 6.44 -35.34 -16.74
CA ALA A 10 6.42 -34.68 -15.44
C ALA A 10 7.02 -33.24 -15.51
N ALA A 11 8.13 -33.07 -16.27
CA ALA A 11 8.73 -31.77 -16.49
C ALA A 11 7.86 -30.84 -17.33
N LEU A 12 7.12 -31.35 -18.32
CA LEU A 12 6.19 -30.54 -19.14
C LEU A 12 4.90 -30.16 -18.38
N VAL A 13 4.44 -30.97 -17.44
CA VAL A 13 3.31 -30.62 -16.57
C VAL A 13 3.69 -29.55 -15.54
N VAL A 14 4.96 -29.52 -15.09
CA VAL A 14 5.46 -28.49 -14.16
C VAL A 14 5.74 -27.16 -14.86
N ALA A 15 6.16 -27.18 -16.14
CA ALA A 15 6.44 -25.97 -16.92
C ALA A 15 5.19 -25.25 -17.45
N GLY A 16 4.00 -25.88 -17.43
CA GLY A 16 2.75 -25.29 -17.93
C GLY A 16 1.91 -24.56 -16.87
N TRP A 17 2.38 -24.42 -15.64
CA TRP A 17 1.60 -23.86 -14.52
C TRP A 17 2.24 -22.64 -13.85
N ALA A 18 3.20 -22.02 -14.50
CA ALA A 18 3.74 -20.73 -14.06
C ALA A 18 2.86 -19.57 -14.63
N THR A 19 1.59 -19.56 -14.30
CA THR A 19 0.80 -18.31 -14.41
C THR A 19 0.97 -17.56 -13.10
N ASP A 20 1.69 -16.47 -13.16
CA ASP A 20 1.91 -15.51 -12.08
C ASP A 20 0.57 -15.06 -11.49
N ALA A 21 0.27 -15.51 -10.29
CA ALA A 21 -0.86 -15.01 -9.52
C ALA A 21 -0.32 -14.50 -8.18
N ARG A 22 -0.38 -13.20 -7.99
CA ARG A 22 0.23 -12.45 -6.89
C ARG A 22 -0.82 -11.92 -5.93
N ALA A 23 -0.45 -11.76 -4.66
CA ALA A 23 -1.25 -11.17 -3.59
C ALA A 23 -1.65 -9.74 -3.92
N TYR A 24 -2.97 -9.36 -3.67
CA TYR A 24 -3.57 -8.24 -4.37
C TYR A 24 -2.80 -8.06 -5.64
N ASP A 25 -3.20 -8.70 -6.69
CA ASP A 25 -2.28 -8.77 -7.84
C ASP A 25 -1.65 -7.39 -7.97
N PRO A 26 -0.36 -7.20 -7.66
CA PRO A 26 0.23 -5.87 -7.61
C PRO A 26 0.05 -5.16 -8.94
N ALA A 27 0.00 -5.94 -10.03
CA ALA A 27 -0.21 -5.44 -11.38
C ALA A 27 -1.67 -5.05 -11.67
N THR A 28 -2.65 -5.49 -10.89
CA THR A 28 -4.06 -5.14 -11.08
C THR A 28 -4.61 -4.27 -9.95
N THR A 29 -4.73 -4.81 -8.74
CA THR A 29 -5.46 -4.13 -7.66
C THR A 29 -4.67 -2.96 -7.07
N HIS A 30 -3.41 -3.16 -6.68
CA HIS A 30 -2.56 -2.05 -6.18
C HIS A 30 -2.34 -1.00 -7.26
N ALA A 31 -2.02 -1.42 -8.49
CA ALA A 31 -1.84 -0.51 -9.62
C ALA A 31 -3.04 0.43 -9.79
N VAL A 32 -4.26 -0.11 -9.79
CA VAL A 32 -5.47 0.69 -10.02
C VAL A 32 -5.86 1.52 -8.81
N LEU A 33 -5.68 1.03 -7.58
CA LEU A 33 -5.92 1.81 -6.35
C LEU A 33 -4.98 3.02 -6.29
N THR A 34 -3.70 2.78 -6.53
CA THR A 34 -2.66 3.82 -6.61
C THR A 34 -2.94 4.84 -7.72
N GLU A 35 -3.31 4.39 -8.93
CA GLU A 35 -3.71 5.28 -10.03
C GLU A 35 -4.87 6.18 -9.62
N ARG A 36 -5.94 5.61 -9.08
CA ARG A 36 -7.12 6.36 -8.62
C ARG A 36 -6.79 7.34 -7.50
N ALA A 37 -5.95 6.93 -6.54
CA ALA A 37 -5.50 7.79 -5.47
C ALA A 37 -4.69 8.97 -6.02
N ALA A 38 -3.74 8.72 -6.92
CA ALA A 38 -2.91 9.76 -7.54
C ALA A 38 -3.76 10.74 -8.37
N LEU A 39 -4.67 10.25 -9.19
CA LEU A 39 -5.56 11.08 -10.03
C LEU A 39 -6.57 11.89 -9.20
N ALA A 40 -7.01 11.39 -8.04
CA ALA A 40 -7.92 12.09 -7.14
C ALA A 40 -7.22 13.08 -6.20
N SER A 41 -5.90 13.03 -6.12
CA SER A 41 -5.07 13.86 -5.24
C SER A 41 -4.66 15.18 -5.91
N GLU A 42 -4.03 16.06 -5.12
CA GLU A 42 -3.41 17.31 -5.58
C GLU A 42 -2.04 17.09 -6.26
N LEU A 43 -1.56 15.85 -6.42
CA LEU A 43 -0.21 15.56 -6.91
C LEU A 43 0.05 16.15 -8.29
N HIS A 44 -0.94 16.06 -9.20
CA HIS A 44 -0.82 16.67 -10.54
C HIS A 44 -0.49 18.16 -10.46
N ARG A 45 -1.20 18.89 -9.61
CA ARG A 45 -1.02 20.34 -9.40
C ARG A 45 0.32 20.63 -8.70
N VAL A 46 0.71 19.84 -7.73
CA VAL A 46 1.98 20.02 -7.00
C VAL A 46 3.17 19.83 -7.94
N LEU A 47 3.18 18.77 -8.76
CA LEU A 47 4.22 18.54 -9.77
C LEU A 47 4.31 19.72 -10.73
N GLY A 48 3.16 20.25 -11.21
CA GLY A 48 3.13 21.39 -12.12
C GLY A 48 3.66 22.68 -11.50
N ARG A 49 3.24 22.98 -10.28
CA ARG A 49 3.50 24.27 -9.63
C ARG A 49 4.82 24.27 -8.85
N ALA A 50 5.03 23.30 -7.98
CA ALA A 50 6.15 23.30 -7.05
C ALA A 50 7.44 22.73 -7.68
N LEU A 51 7.31 21.83 -8.65
CA LEU A 51 8.44 21.14 -9.32
C LEU A 51 8.62 21.55 -10.78
N SER A 52 7.91 22.59 -11.24
CA SER A 52 7.99 23.11 -12.64
C SER A 52 7.81 22.00 -13.70
N ARG A 53 6.88 21.04 -13.45
CA ARG A 53 6.52 19.96 -14.35
C ARG A 53 5.15 20.22 -14.98
N PRO A 54 5.05 20.96 -16.09
CA PRO A 54 3.79 21.50 -16.60
C PRO A 54 2.75 20.42 -16.96
N LEU A 55 3.19 19.21 -17.31
CA LEU A 55 2.29 18.08 -17.57
C LEU A 55 1.90 17.30 -16.30
N GLY A 56 2.41 17.68 -15.12
CA GLY A 56 2.05 17.10 -13.82
C GLY A 56 2.29 15.58 -13.80
N LEU A 57 1.25 14.81 -13.52
CA LEU A 57 1.30 13.33 -13.49
C LEU A 57 1.68 12.70 -14.83
N PHE A 58 1.53 13.41 -15.93
CA PHE A 58 1.84 12.93 -17.27
C PHE A 58 3.21 13.42 -17.77
N GLU A 59 3.95 14.13 -16.93
CA GLU A 59 5.31 14.57 -17.24
C GLU A 59 6.24 13.38 -17.42
N PRO A 60 7.00 13.30 -18.52
CA PRO A 60 8.05 12.30 -18.70
C PRO A 60 9.18 12.51 -17.68
N VAL A 61 9.49 11.49 -16.88
CA VAL A 61 10.55 11.51 -15.88
C VAL A 61 11.51 10.35 -16.15
N ALA A 62 12.79 10.65 -16.27
CA ALA A 62 13.83 9.66 -16.47
C ALA A 62 14.26 9.06 -15.11
N LEU A 63 14.33 7.75 -15.03
CA LEU A 63 14.95 7.04 -13.91
C LEU A 63 16.45 6.92 -14.16
N SER A 64 17.27 7.21 -13.14
CA SER A 64 18.68 6.86 -13.10
C SER A 64 18.99 6.13 -11.81
N LEU A 65 19.72 5.03 -11.94
CA LEU A 65 20.18 4.20 -10.82
C LEU A 65 21.67 4.44 -10.50
N ASP A 66 22.38 5.20 -11.33
CA ASP A 66 23.85 5.41 -11.25
C ASP A 66 24.33 6.01 -9.93
N GLN A 67 23.41 6.60 -9.18
CA GLN A 67 23.69 7.28 -7.90
C GLN A 67 23.34 6.44 -6.66
N LEU A 68 22.80 5.26 -6.88
CA LEU A 68 22.55 4.31 -5.80
C LEU A 68 23.81 3.46 -5.56
N PRO A 69 24.01 3.00 -4.33
CA PRO A 69 24.94 1.91 -4.09
C PRO A 69 24.66 0.74 -5.01
N PRO A 70 25.70 0.06 -5.56
CA PRO A 70 25.53 -0.97 -6.59
C PRO A 70 24.54 -2.07 -6.23
N ASP A 71 24.53 -2.51 -4.97
CA ASP A 71 23.61 -3.50 -4.42
C ASP A 71 22.15 -3.02 -4.45
N ARG A 72 21.90 -1.76 -4.10
CA ARG A 72 20.57 -1.14 -4.16
C ARG A 72 20.12 -0.91 -5.60
N ALA A 73 21.01 -0.47 -6.47
CA ALA A 73 20.72 -0.29 -7.89
C ALA A 73 20.29 -1.62 -8.53
N GLN A 74 21.10 -2.69 -8.33
CA GLN A 74 20.79 -4.03 -8.82
C GLN A 74 19.47 -4.60 -8.27
N SER A 75 19.21 -4.40 -6.96
CA SER A 75 17.95 -4.82 -6.35
C SER A 75 16.75 -4.12 -6.96
N LEU A 76 16.82 -2.80 -7.14
CA LEU A 76 15.72 -2.02 -7.73
C LEU A 76 15.51 -2.37 -9.20
N GLU A 77 16.58 -2.50 -9.97
CA GLU A 77 16.55 -2.92 -11.37
C GLU A 77 15.90 -4.30 -11.52
N GLY A 78 16.33 -5.27 -10.71
CA GLY A 78 15.75 -6.63 -10.72
C GLY A 78 14.26 -6.63 -10.43
N ARG A 79 13.79 -5.78 -9.51
CA ARG A 79 12.35 -5.66 -9.21
C ARG A 79 11.59 -4.95 -10.34
N LEU A 80 12.14 -3.90 -10.92
CA LEU A 80 11.53 -3.22 -12.07
C LEU A 80 11.44 -4.15 -13.29
N ALA A 81 12.39 -5.04 -13.48
CA ALA A 81 12.36 -6.05 -14.54
C ALA A 81 11.24 -7.08 -14.39
N THR A 82 10.60 -7.19 -13.20
CA THR A 82 9.43 -8.05 -13.01
C THR A 82 8.12 -7.40 -13.45
N LEU A 83 8.13 -6.12 -13.82
CA LEU A 83 6.92 -5.42 -14.29
C LEU A 83 6.54 -5.95 -15.67
N ASP A 84 5.24 -6.24 -15.84
CA ASP A 84 4.70 -6.61 -17.14
C ASP A 84 4.70 -5.39 -18.09
N PRO A 85 5.36 -5.47 -19.24
CA PRO A 85 5.34 -4.40 -20.23
C PRO A 85 3.93 -3.97 -20.67
N SER A 86 2.96 -4.88 -20.63
CA SER A 86 1.57 -4.59 -20.97
C SER A 86 0.83 -3.73 -19.95
N SER A 87 1.37 -3.61 -18.73
CA SER A 87 0.78 -2.80 -17.65
C SER A 87 0.81 -1.29 -17.91
N GLY A 88 1.57 -0.84 -18.91
CA GLY A 88 1.81 0.59 -19.14
C GLY A 88 2.66 1.29 -18.06
N CYS A 89 3.17 0.53 -17.11
CA CYS A 89 3.96 1.03 -15.97
C CYS A 89 5.47 0.82 -16.18
N THR A 90 5.89 0.33 -17.36
CA THR A 90 7.29 0.16 -17.70
C THR A 90 7.85 1.43 -18.34
N ALA A 91 9.09 1.74 -18.00
CA ALA A 91 9.84 2.75 -18.72
C ALA A 91 10.08 2.33 -20.18
N GLY A 92 10.13 3.30 -21.07
CA GLY A 92 10.68 3.10 -22.43
C GLY A 92 12.12 2.61 -22.38
N PRO A 93 12.69 2.22 -23.52
CA PRO A 93 14.08 1.74 -23.60
C PRO A 93 15.12 2.77 -23.13
N ASP A 94 14.73 4.02 -23.03
CA ASP A 94 15.51 5.14 -22.52
C ASP A 94 15.36 5.36 -21.01
N GLY A 95 14.62 4.50 -20.31
CA GLY A 95 14.36 4.63 -18.88
C GLY A 95 13.39 5.76 -18.52
N VAL A 96 12.59 6.25 -19.48
CA VAL A 96 11.65 7.37 -19.29
C VAL A 96 10.21 6.85 -19.21
N ALA A 97 9.46 7.32 -18.22
CA ALA A 97 8.03 7.04 -18.08
C ALA A 97 7.29 8.27 -17.51
N PRO A 98 5.96 8.37 -17.68
CA PRO A 98 5.15 9.37 -17.00
C PRO A 98 5.31 9.30 -15.48
N ALA A 99 5.25 10.44 -14.80
CA ALA A 99 5.31 10.49 -13.33
C ALA A 99 4.31 9.54 -12.66
N LEU A 100 3.08 9.45 -13.19
CA LEU A 100 2.04 8.52 -12.71
C LEU A 100 2.50 7.06 -12.81
N ALA A 101 3.17 6.68 -13.91
CA ALA A 101 3.64 5.32 -14.11
C ALA A 101 4.70 4.92 -13.05
N TRP A 102 5.55 5.85 -12.62
CA TRP A 102 6.51 5.59 -11.54
C TRP A 102 5.82 5.37 -10.19
N VAL A 103 4.75 6.12 -9.87
CA VAL A 103 3.96 5.89 -8.65
C VAL A 103 3.33 4.49 -8.68
N ILE A 104 2.71 4.12 -9.81
CA ILE A 104 2.10 2.80 -9.98
C ILE A 104 3.17 1.70 -9.92
N ALA A 105 4.29 1.86 -10.63
CA ALA A 105 5.40 0.90 -10.59
C ALA A 105 5.89 0.67 -9.15
N GLY A 106 6.00 1.74 -8.35
CA GLY A 106 6.38 1.67 -6.95
C GLY A 106 5.44 0.81 -6.10
N SER A 107 4.13 0.93 -6.31
CA SER A 107 3.15 0.11 -5.59
C SER A 107 3.26 -1.38 -5.97
N ILE A 108 3.56 -1.68 -7.22
CA ILE A 108 3.73 -3.05 -7.68
C ILE A 108 4.99 -3.69 -7.09
N ILE A 109 6.14 -2.99 -7.16
CA ILE A 109 7.42 -3.55 -6.73
C ILE A 109 7.63 -3.56 -5.20
N ALA A 110 6.78 -2.89 -4.44
CA ALA A 110 6.90 -2.81 -2.98
C ALA A 110 6.87 -4.19 -2.32
N LYS A 111 6.08 -5.12 -2.86
CA LYS A 111 5.96 -6.50 -2.39
C LYS A 111 6.90 -7.49 -3.12
N THR A 112 7.80 -7.01 -3.95
CA THR A 112 8.75 -7.86 -4.66
C THR A 112 10.12 -7.83 -3.95
N PRO A 113 10.75 -8.97 -3.64
CA PRO A 113 10.23 -10.33 -3.83
C PRO A 113 9.05 -10.66 -2.87
N ALA A 114 8.34 -11.76 -3.14
CA ALA A 114 7.10 -12.13 -2.44
C ALA A 114 7.24 -12.26 -0.92
N GLU A 115 8.43 -12.60 -0.42
CA GLU A 115 8.76 -12.69 1.01
C GLU A 115 8.56 -11.36 1.75
N ARG A 116 8.67 -10.22 1.06
CA ARG A 116 8.34 -8.92 1.63
C ARG A 116 6.88 -8.81 2.07
N GLY A 117 5.99 -9.64 1.51
CA GLY A 117 4.57 -9.69 1.87
C GLY A 117 4.30 -9.88 3.37
N GLN A 118 5.24 -10.51 4.11
CA GLN A 118 5.12 -10.68 5.56
C GLN A 118 5.13 -9.35 6.34
N ASP A 119 5.75 -8.29 5.82
CA ASP A 119 5.90 -6.99 6.49
C ASP A 119 4.73 -6.02 6.16
N PHE A 120 3.69 -6.50 5.49
CA PHE A 120 2.50 -5.71 5.14
C PHE A 120 1.28 -5.97 6.03
N PHE A 121 1.44 -6.75 7.10
CA PHE A 121 0.40 -7.01 8.07
C PHE A 121 0.45 -5.98 9.21
N TYR A 122 -0.74 -5.57 9.66
CA TYR A 122 -0.87 -4.72 10.84
C TYR A 122 -2.21 -4.94 11.53
N ASP A 123 -2.18 -5.54 12.72
CA ASP A 123 -3.34 -5.65 13.59
C ASP A 123 -3.45 -4.41 14.48
N PRO A 124 -4.39 -3.50 14.21
CA PRO A 124 -4.51 -2.25 14.97
C PRO A 124 -4.95 -2.47 16.43
N SER A 125 -5.58 -3.60 16.74
CA SER A 125 -6.00 -3.92 18.12
C SER A 125 -4.83 -4.34 19.02
N ARG A 126 -3.74 -4.82 18.41
CA ARG A 126 -2.52 -5.29 19.10
C ARG A 126 -1.29 -4.44 18.81
N GLY A 127 -1.33 -3.61 17.78
CA GLY A 127 -0.18 -2.88 17.29
C GLY A 127 0.92 -3.81 16.74
N SER A 128 0.56 -5.00 16.22
CA SER A 128 1.51 -6.03 15.81
C SER A 128 1.45 -6.34 14.32
N GLY A 129 2.60 -6.73 13.77
CA GLY A 129 2.71 -7.30 12.42
C GLY A 129 2.33 -8.78 12.36
N LEU A 130 2.70 -9.43 11.27
CA LEU A 130 2.45 -10.85 11.07
C LEU A 130 3.07 -11.66 12.21
N SER A 131 2.25 -12.44 12.89
CA SER A 131 2.69 -13.38 13.91
C SER A 131 1.92 -14.68 13.76
N ASN A 132 2.61 -15.67 13.27
CA ASN A 132 2.12 -17.04 13.14
C ASN A 132 2.84 -17.97 14.11
N ALA A 133 3.44 -17.44 15.18
CA ALA A 133 4.10 -18.23 16.22
C ALA A 133 3.06 -19.09 16.95
N GLY A 134 2.97 -20.34 16.56
CA GLY A 134 2.01 -21.27 17.13
C GLY A 134 2.61 -22.08 18.27
N GLY A 135 1.96 -22.06 19.44
CA GLY A 135 2.13 -23.10 20.46
C GLY A 135 1.55 -24.46 20.02
N LEU A 136 1.64 -25.48 20.87
CA LEU A 136 1.12 -26.85 20.59
C LEU A 136 -0.34 -26.92 20.09
N ALA A 137 -1.19 -25.96 20.47
CA ALA A 137 -2.55 -25.80 19.93
C ALA A 137 -2.56 -25.49 18.41
N SER A 138 -1.50 -24.90 17.89
CA SER A 138 -1.32 -24.60 16.47
C SER A 138 -1.04 -25.86 15.64
N LEU A 139 -0.40 -26.87 16.20
CA LEU A 139 -0.14 -28.14 15.51
C LEU A 139 -1.43 -28.91 15.21
N GLY A 140 -2.38 -28.94 16.16
CA GLY A 140 -3.68 -29.57 15.96
C GLY A 140 -4.54 -28.88 14.91
N ASN A 141 -4.56 -27.55 14.93
CA ASN A 141 -5.25 -26.75 13.91
C ASN A 141 -4.58 -26.84 12.53
N THR A 142 -3.25 -26.96 12.49
CA THR A 142 -2.49 -27.14 11.26
C THR A 142 -2.75 -28.53 10.65
N LEU A 143 -2.83 -29.56 11.47
CA LEU A 143 -3.14 -30.93 11.02
C LEU A 143 -4.60 -31.00 10.48
N GLY A 144 -5.54 -30.33 11.10
CA GLY A 144 -6.92 -30.19 10.61
C GLY A 144 -7.00 -29.49 9.25
N LEU A 145 -6.25 -28.40 9.07
CA LEU A 145 -6.15 -27.69 7.79
C LEU A 145 -5.49 -28.54 6.68
N LEU A 146 -4.49 -29.34 7.05
CA LEU A 146 -3.78 -30.28 6.16
C LEU A 146 -4.73 -31.37 5.64
N LEU A 147 -5.65 -31.82 6.48
CA LEU A 147 -6.61 -32.86 6.12
C LEU A 147 -7.83 -32.32 5.34
N ASP A 148 -8.22 -31.08 5.59
CA ASP A 148 -9.42 -30.46 5.00
C ASP A 148 -9.21 -29.88 3.60
N ALA A 149 -8.00 -29.49 3.25
CA ALA A 149 -7.74 -28.65 2.07
C ALA A 149 -7.16 -29.38 0.84
N GLY A 150 -6.92 -30.69 0.87
CA GLY A 150 -6.28 -31.40 -0.28
C GLY A 150 -4.90 -30.83 -0.67
N GLY A 151 -4.51 -29.68 -0.11
CA GLY A 151 -3.24 -28.98 -0.32
C GLY A 151 -2.15 -29.34 0.70
N GLY A 152 -2.48 -30.15 1.68
CA GLY A 152 -1.64 -30.49 2.83
C GLY A 152 -0.30 -31.08 2.52
N PHE A 153 -0.19 -31.80 1.41
CA PHE A 153 1.06 -32.46 1.02
C PHE A 153 2.17 -31.46 0.64
N ARG A 154 1.79 -30.29 0.09
CA ARG A 154 2.76 -29.25 -0.32
C ARG A 154 3.28 -28.44 0.87
N ALA A 155 2.39 -28.08 1.80
CA ALA A 155 2.76 -27.35 3.01
C ALA A 155 3.70 -28.16 3.92
N PHE A 156 3.56 -29.49 3.94
CA PHE A 156 4.43 -30.38 4.70
C PHE A 156 5.87 -30.42 4.17
N PHE A 157 6.07 -30.33 2.85
CA PHE A 157 7.40 -30.34 2.25
C PHE A 157 8.14 -29.00 2.28
N THR A 158 7.44 -27.89 2.45
CA THR A 158 8.07 -26.56 2.46
C THR A 158 8.38 -26.03 3.86
N GLY A 159 8.08 -26.77 4.92
CA GLY A 159 8.45 -26.61 6.36
C GLY A 159 8.64 -25.20 6.94
N THR A 160 9.01 -24.23 6.10
CA THR A 160 9.27 -22.84 6.42
C THR A 160 8.00 -21.97 6.56
N GLN A 161 6.85 -22.44 6.09
CA GLN A 161 5.61 -21.67 6.06
C GLN A 161 4.87 -21.63 7.40
N PHE A 162 5.31 -22.39 8.41
CA PHE A 162 4.57 -22.53 9.67
C PHE A 162 4.93 -21.51 10.75
N ASN A 163 6.08 -20.86 10.64
CA ASN A 163 6.55 -19.86 11.61
C ASN A 163 6.95 -18.56 10.88
N MET A 164 5.98 -17.91 10.23
CA MET A 164 6.24 -16.62 9.62
C MET A 164 5.96 -15.51 10.62
N THR A 165 6.92 -14.62 10.74
CA THR A 165 6.81 -13.39 11.52
C THR A 165 7.25 -12.25 10.64
N GLY A 166 6.48 -11.16 10.64
CA GLY A 166 6.80 -9.92 9.95
C GLY A 166 6.74 -8.75 10.91
N ARG A 167 7.45 -7.69 10.57
CA ARG A 167 7.28 -6.42 11.27
C ARG A 167 5.88 -5.86 11.06
N PRO A 168 5.34 -5.05 11.99
CA PRO A 168 4.18 -4.23 11.70
C PRO A 168 4.42 -3.39 10.44
N SER A 169 3.44 -3.34 9.54
CA SER A 169 3.59 -2.54 8.31
C SER A 169 3.87 -1.05 8.58
N THR A 170 3.43 -0.56 9.73
CA THR A 170 3.74 0.79 10.23
C THR A 170 5.22 0.99 10.56
N GLU A 171 5.91 -0.04 11.07
CA GLU A 171 7.36 -0.01 11.28
C GLU A 171 8.11 -0.20 9.96
N TRP A 172 7.62 -1.12 9.09
CA TRP A 172 8.18 -1.32 7.77
C TRP A 172 8.16 -0.06 6.92
N LEU A 173 7.09 0.74 7.02
CA LEU A 173 6.95 2.03 6.34
C LEU A 173 8.14 2.97 6.62
N HIS A 174 8.67 2.95 7.84
CA HIS A 174 9.78 3.81 8.30
C HIS A 174 11.14 3.11 8.29
N ALA A 175 11.20 1.82 7.93
CA ALA A 175 12.44 1.05 7.99
C ALA A 175 13.49 1.58 7.00
N PRO A 176 14.75 1.81 7.42
CA PRO A 176 15.79 2.37 6.57
C PRO A 176 16.19 1.45 5.42
N GLU A 177 15.95 0.15 5.53
CA GLU A 177 16.13 -0.83 4.46
C GLU A 177 14.96 -0.89 3.46
N ASN A 178 13.84 -0.23 3.76
CA ASN A 178 12.73 -0.10 2.83
C ASN A 178 13.03 1.01 1.82
N ASP A 179 13.62 0.63 0.71
CA ASP A 179 14.05 1.53 -0.38
C ASP A 179 12.89 2.16 -1.17
N VAL A 180 11.65 1.75 -0.88
CA VAL A 180 10.40 2.37 -1.36
C VAL A 180 9.49 2.80 -0.19
N GLY A 181 10.06 3.02 0.99
CA GLY A 181 9.37 3.51 2.18
C GLY A 181 9.36 5.04 2.29
N LEU A 182 8.89 5.52 3.44
CA LEU A 182 8.72 6.96 3.70
C LEU A 182 10.06 7.71 3.72
N GLU A 183 11.09 7.12 4.33
CA GLU A 183 12.43 7.73 4.36
C GLU A 183 13.02 7.86 2.95
N ALA A 184 12.86 6.83 2.13
CA ALA A 184 13.29 6.86 0.72
C ALA A 184 12.51 7.93 -0.08
N PHE A 185 11.20 8.09 0.18
CA PHE A 185 10.39 9.15 -0.42
C PHE A 185 10.94 10.54 -0.07
N HIS A 186 11.15 10.83 1.21
CA HIS A 186 11.64 12.13 1.67
C HIS A 186 13.04 12.43 1.12
N ALA A 187 13.98 11.49 1.24
CA ALA A 187 15.36 11.68 0.80
C ALA A 187 15.47 11.90 -0.72
N ASN A 188 14.70 11.15 -1.51
CA ASN A 188 14.70 11.30 -2.95
C ASN A 188 13.99 12.59 -3.40
N LEU A 189 12.89 13.00 -2.76
CA LEU A 189 12.22 14.27 -3.07
C LEU A 189 13.13 15.46 -2.74
N GLU A 190 13.85 15.40 -1.65
CA GLU A 190 14.86 16.40 -1.27
C GLU A 190 15.97 16.46 -2.32
N THR A 191 16.50 15.31 -2.77
CA THR A 191 17.54 15.23 -3.79
C THR A 191 17.03 15.71 -5.16
N ALA A 192 15.75 15.52 -5.46
CA ALA A 192 15.14 16.03 -6.70
C ALA A 192 15.19 17.56 -6.81
N ILE A 193 15.35 18.26 -5.69
CA ILE A 193 15.55 19.71 -5.65
C ILE A 193 17.02 20.07 -5.44
N ALA A 194 17.69 19.44 -4.47
CA ALA A 194 19.02 19.82 -4.06
C ALA A 194 20.14 19.32 -4.98
N GLY A 195 19.86 18.36 -5.84
CA GLY A 195 20.85 17.75 -6.73
C GLY A 195 21.48 18.76 -7.68
N GLU A 196 22.80 18.74 -7.80
CA GLU A 196 23.55 19.68 -8.64
C GLU A 196 23.19 19.51 -10.14
N GLN A 197 23.23 18.28 -10.64
CA GLN A 197 23.01 17.97 -12.05
C GLN A 197 21.55 17.70 -12.40
N PRO A 198 21.04 18.11 -13.57
CA PRO A 198 19.65 17.85 -14.00
C PRO A 198 19.29 16.36 -14.01
N GLN A 199 20.22 15.50 -14.45
CA GLN A 199 20.03 14.04 -14.50
C GLN A 199 19.88 13.45 -13.09
N LEU A 200 20.68 13.94 -12.13
CA LEU A 200 20.58 13.58 -10.71
C LEU A 200 19.17 13.88 -10.18
N ARG A 201 18.67 15.08 -10.45
CA ARG A 201 17.34 15.51 -9.99
C ARG A 201 16.21 14.72 -10.63
N ALA A 202 16.31 14.45 -11.94
CA ALA A 202 15.31 13.66 -12.65
C ALA A 202 15.24 12.23 -12.10
N GLY A 203 16.40 11.55 -11.94
CA GLY A 203 16.47 10.21 -11.35
C GLY A 203 15.97 10.17 -9.92
N ALA A 204 16.29 11.18 -9.12
CA ALA A 204 15.78 11.28 -7.75
C ALA A 204 14.27 11.50 -7.72
N LEU A 205 13.70 12.30 -8.63
CA LEU A 205 12.25 12.46 -8.73
C LEU A 205 11.55 11.13 -9.07
N ALA A 206 12.07 10.37 -10.05
CA ALA A 206 11.53 9.06 -10.38
C ALA A 206 11.55 8.12 -9.17
N ARG A 207 12.66 8.09 -8.41
CA ARG A 207 12.76 7.27 -7.18
C ARG A 207 11.84 7.77 -6.06
N ALA A 208 11.61 9.07 -5.92
CA ALA A 208 10.64 9.62 -4.98
C ALA A 208 9.20 9.15 -5.33
N LEU A 209 8.86 9.15 -6.62
CA LEU A 209 7.56 8.67 -7.10
C LEU A 209 7.39 7.15 -6.90
N LEU A 210 8.44 6.36 -7.14
CA LEU A 210 8.46 4.93 -6.80
C LEU A 210 8.24 4.72 -5.29
N ALA A 211 8.94 5.48 -4.45
CA ALA A 211 8.77 5.38 -3.00
C ALA A 211 7.37 5.83 -2.54
N LEU A 212 6.77 6.83 -3.18
CA LEU A 212 5.38 7.21 -2.93
C LEU A 212 4.42 6.04 -3.20
N GLY A 213 4.64 5.29 -4.29
CA GLY A 213 3.88 4.08 -4.58
C GLY A 213 4.02 3.02 -3.50
N GLY A 214 5.24 2.79 -3.00
CA GLY A 214 5.50 1.85 -1.90
C GLY A 214 4.84 2.27 -0.58
N VAL A 215 4.81 3.57 -0.27
CA VAL A 215 4.07 4.12 0.88
C VAL A 215 2.56 3.88 0.73
N LEU A 216 2.02 4.05 -0.49
CA LEU A 216 0.61 3.78 -0.76
C LEU A 216 0.25 2.31 -0.58
N THR A 217 1.13 1.37 -0.98
CA THR A 217 0.92 -0.07 -0.79
C THR A 217 0.71 -0.41 0.68
N VAL A 218 1.50 0.16 1.59
CA VAL A 218 1.31 -0.05 3.05
C VAL A 218 -0.08 0.40 3.50
N LEU A 219 -0.56 1.52 2.99
CA LEU A 219 -1.91 2.01 3.29
C LEU A 219 -2.99 1.14 2.65
N GLU A 220 -2.81 0.72 1.41
CA GLU A 220 -3.77 -0.12 0.67
C GLU A 220 -3.97 -1.46 1.37
N ASP A 221 -2.90 -2.05 1.90
CA ASP A 221 -2.95 -3.27 2.70
C ASP A 221 -3.62 -3.08 4.07
N ALA A 222 -3.61 -1.88 4.63
CA ALA A 222 -4.46 -1.56 5.78
C ALA A 222 -5.96 -1.61 5.45
N GLY A 223 -6.32 -1.63 4.18
CA GLY A 223 -7.66 -1.89 3.67
C GLY A 223 -7.96 -3.38 3.41
N GLU A 224 -7.02 -4.30 3.59
CA GLU A 224 -7.24 -5.73 3.37
C GLU A 224 -7.63 -6.43 4.68
N PRO A 225 -8.83 -7.09 4.73
CA PRO A 225 -9.32 -7.70 5.97
C PRO A 225 -8.41 -8.75 6.60
N ALA A 226 -7.67 -9.55 5.81
CA ALA A 226 -6.76 -10.56 6.34
C ALA A 226 -5.49 -9.93 6.93
N HIS A 227 -4.98 -8.83 6.34
CA HIS A 227 -3.81 -8.12 6.82
C HIS A 227 -4.05 -7.48 8.20
N VAL A 228 -5.21 -6.82 8.37
CA VAL A 228 -5.55 -6.13 9.63
C VAL A 228 -6.08 -7.06 10.73
N ARG A 229 -6.23 -8.36 10.44
CA ARG A 229 -6.63 -9.39 11.39
C ARG A 229 -5.54 -10.41 11.66
N ASN A 230 -4.39 -10.22 11.04
CA ASN A 230 -3.28 -11.17 11.11
C ASN A 230 -3.72 -12.60 10.70
N ASP A 231 -4.62 -12.67 9.71
CA ASP A 231 -5.23 -13.91 9.23
C ASP A 231 -4.39 -14.54 8.13
N TYR A 232 -3.22 -15.02 8.50
CA TYR A 232 -2.34 -15.70 7.56
C TYR A 232 -2.80 -17.12 7.24
N ARG A 233 -3.23 -17.88 8.25
CA ARG A 233 -3.42 -19.32 8.10
C ARG A 233 -4.55 -19.70 7.16
N ARG A 234 -5.72 -19.08 7.30
CA ARG A 234 -6.88 -19.42 6.48
C ARG A 234 -6.96 -18.63 5.19
N ALA A 235 -6.47 -17.41 5.19
CA ALA A 235 -6.51 -16.57 4.00
C ALA A 235 -5.44 -16.96 2.96
N TYR A 236 -4.25 -17.36 3.40
CA TYR A 236 -3.08 -17.58 2.55
C TYR A 236 -2.65 -19.04 2.40
N LEU A 237 -2.70 -19.85 3.47
CA LEU A 237 -2.32 -21.26 3.36
C LEU A 237 -3.31 -22.01 2.49
N GLY A 238 -2.79 -22.78 1.54
CA GLY A 238 -3.59 -23.51 0.56
C GLY A 238 -3.72 -22.78 -0.78
N THR A 239 -3.21 -21.57 -0.92
CA THR A 239 -3.08 -20.92 -2.22
C THR A 239 -1.94 -21.57 -3.02
N PRO A 240 -2.14 -21.93 -4.30
CA PRO A 240 -1.07 -22.47 -5.13
C PRO A 240 0.02 -21.42 -5.37
N GLY A 241 1.28 -21.79 -5.27
CA GLY A 241 2.43 -20.90 -5.53
C GLY A 241 3.68 -21.34 -4.77
N PRO A 242 4.89 -20.87 -5.14
CA PRO A 242 6.11 -21.11 -4.39
C PRO A 242 6.14 -20.38 -3.04
N SER A 243 5.49 -19.22 -2.94
CA SER A 243 5.26 -18.50 -1.70
C SER A 243 3.75 -18.36 -1.42
N PRO A 244 3.31 -18.43 -0.15
CA PRO A 244 1.90 -18.19 0.18
C PRO A 244 1.46 -16.76 -0.17
N PHE A 245 2.39 -15.83 -0.30
CA PHE A 245 2.10 -14.44 -0.69
C PHE A 245 2.00 -14.24 -2.20
N ASP A 246 2.29 -15.25 -3.03
CA ASP A 246 2.23 -15.10 -4.48
C ASP A 246 0.81 -14.82 -5.01
N ARG A 247 -0.20 -15.35 -4.33
CA ARG A 247 -1.62 -15.18 -4.74
C ARG A 247 -2.44 -14.32 -3.80
N GLY A 248 -1.93 -13.99 -2.65
CA GLY A 248 -2.66 -13.26 -1.62
C GLY A 248 -3.80 -14.04 -0.98
N SER A 249 -4.62 -13.32 -0.23
CA SER A 249 -5.83 -13.85 0.38
C SER A 249 -6.90 -14.21 -0.67
N ARG A 250 -7.91 -14.97 -0.27
CA ARG A 250 -9.05 -15.27 -1.17
C ARG A 250 -9.80 -14.01 -1.61
N PHE A 251 -9.90 -13.01 -0.74
CA PHE A 251 -10.48 -11.73 -1.09
C PHE A 251 -9.66 -11.00 -2.15
N GLU A 252 -8.35 -10.96 -1.98
CA GLU A 252 -7.42 -10.36 -2.94
C GLU A 252 -7.51 -11.04 -4.31
N GLN A 253 -7.53 -12.38 -4.34
CA GLN A 253 -7.71 -13.17 -5.57
C GLN A 253 -9.04 -12.83 -6.27
N PHE A 254 -10.13 -12.79 -5.50
CA PHE A 254 -11.45 -12.43 -6.03
C PHE A 254 -11.44 -11.01 -6.64
N VAL A 255 -10.82 -10.05 -5.96
CA VAL A 255 -10.70 -8.68 -6.46
C VAL A 255 -9.89 -8.64 -7.75
N ALA A 256 -8.73 -9.29 -7.79
CA ALA A 256 -7.87 -9.34 -8.99
C ALA A 256 -8.62 -9.88 -10.21
N GLU A 257 -9.40 -10.95 -10.04
CA GLU A 257 -10.15 -11.59 -11.12
C GLU A 257 -11.39 -10.80 -11.58
N THR A 258 -11.96 -9.98 -10.71
CA THR A 258 -13.27 -9.37 -10.95
C THR A 258 -13.26 -7.85 -11.05
N TYR A 259 -12.15 -7.19 -10.70
CA TYR A 259 -12.04 -5.72 -10.58
C TYR A 259 -12.64 -4.97 -11.77
N GLY A 260 -12.25 -5.30 -12.99
CA GLY A 260 -12.72 -4.63 -14.21
C GLY A 260 -14.24 -4.80 -14.48
N ARG A 261 -14.89 -5.74 -13.80
CA ARG A 261 -16.32 -6.06 -13.94
C ARG A 261 -17.18 -5.51 -12.80
N MET A 262 -16.58 -4.95 -11.75
CA MET A 262 -17.30 -4.53 -10.54
C MET A 262 -18.10 -3.24 -10.70
N GLY A 263 -17.85 -2.43 -11.75
CA GLY A 263 -18.52 -1.14 -11.94
C GLY A 263 -18.26 -0.17 -10.77
N LEU A 264 -17.03 -0.14 -10.25
CA LEU A 264 -16.66 0.74 -9.13
C LEU A 264 -16.73 2.21 -9.53
N PRO A 265 -17.08 3.13 -8.60
CA PRO A 265 -17.07 4.56 -8.86
C PRO A 265 -15.73 5.04 -9.39
N THR A 266 -15.73 5.83 -10.46
CA THR A 266 -14.52 6.45 -11.00
C THR A 266 -14.07 7.64 -10.18
N ALA A 267 -15.01 8.40 -9.63
CA ALA A 267 -14.71 9.55 -8.77
C ALA A 267 -14.43 9.09 -7.34
N VAL A 268 -13.30 9.50 -6.82
CA VAL A 268 -12.84 9.23 -5.45
C VAL A 268 -12.70 10.57 -4.73
N LYS A 269 -13.20 10.65 -3.49
CA LYS A 269 -13.02 11.81 -2.64
C LYS A 269 -11.86 11.59 -1.69
N PRO A 270 -10.84 12.46 -1.66
CA PRO A 270 -9.75 12.34 -0.69
C PRO A 270 -10.27 12.38 0.76
N THR A 271 -9.75 11.49 1.58
CA THR A 271 -10.03 11.45 3.03
C THR A 271 -8.96 12.24 3.77
N GLU A 272 -9.35 13.19 4.60
CA GLU A 272 -8.42 13.98 5.39
C GLU A 272 -8.18 13.36 6.75
N ARG A 273 -6.92 13.29 7.17
CA ARG A 273 -6.49 12.84 8.50
C ARG A 273 -5.45 13.80 9.09
N PRO A 274 -5.36 13.92 10.43
CA PRO A 274 -4.47 14.90 11.07
C PRO A 274 -2.98 14.58 10.89
N THR A 275 -2.59 13.31 10.95
CA THR A 275 -1.21 12.85 10.84
C THR A 275 -1.10 11.68 9.88
N LEU A 276 0.11 11.36 9.43
CA LEU A 276 0.38 10.20 8.58
C LEU A 276 -0.16 8.91 9.19
N MET A 277 0.17 8.65 10.45
CA MET A 277 -0.30 7.43 11.14
C MET A 277 -1.81 7.36 11.27
N ALA A 278 -2.49 8.49 11.36
CA ALA A 278 -3.96 8.53 11.45
C ALA A 278 -4.66 8.07 10.16
N PHE A 279 -3.96 7.97 9.03
CA PHE A 279 -4.48 7.31 7.84
C PHE A 279 -4.54 5.80 8.03
N ILE A 280 -3.58 5.19 8.72
CA ILE A 280 -3.48 3.74 8.95
C ILE A 280 -4.29 3.36 10.19
N THR A 281 -3.95 3.94 11.35
CA THR A 281 -4.60 3.68 12.63
C THR A 281 -4.69 4.95 13.47
N ALA A 282 -5.78 5.10 14.23
CA ALA A 282 -6.02 6.29 15.03
C ALA A 282 -6.88 6.00 16.27
N ALA A 283 -6.65 6.74 17.35
CA ALA A 283 -7.40 6.58 18.61
C ALA A 283 -8.94 6.78 18.44
N ASP A 284 -9.34 7.60 17.46
CA ASP A 284 -10.76 7.78 17.11
C ASP A 284 -11.33 6.58 16.32
N GLY A 285 -10.48 5.61 15.99
CA GLY A 285 -10.83 4.42 15.22
C GLY A 285 -11.23 4.73 13.78
N GLN A 286 -10.81 5.84 13.23
CA GLN A 286 -11.07 6.23 11.84
C GLN A 286 -9.86 6.03 10.92
N GLY A 287 -8.79 5.38 11.38
CA GLY A 287 -7.75 4.88 10.51
C GLY A 287 -8.27 3.76 9.60
N LEU A 288 -7.69 3.57 8.44
CA LEU A 288 -8.18 2.58 7.47
C LEU A 288 -8.14 1.17 8.04
N ALA A 289 -7.05 0.78 8.74
CA ALA A 289 -6.94 -0.51 9.40
C ALA A 289 -8.02 -0.72 10.47
N ASP A 290 -8.27 0.31 11.30
CA ASP A 290 -9.30 0.28 12.33
C ASP A 290 -10.70 0.06 11.74
N ARG A 291 -11.00 0.77 10.65
CA ARG A 291 -12.29 0.69 9.96
C ARG A 291 -12.46 -0.67 9.28
N THR A 292 -11.42 -1.14 8.61
CA THR A 292 -11.41 -2.44 7.94
C THR A 292 -11.63 -3.55 8.94
N GLN A 293 -10.88 -3.57 10.04
CA GLN A 293 -11.01 -4.59 11.08
C GLN A 293 -12.41 -4.63 11.70
N ARG A 294 -13.03 -3.47 11.95
CA ARG A 294 -14.36 -3.41 12.58
C ARG A 294 -15.53 -3.71 11.66
N ARG A 295 -15.35 -3.61 10.35
CA ARG A 295 -16.47 -3.65 9.38
C ARG A 295 -16.50 -4.87 8.50
N PHE A 296 -15.39 -5.62 8.40
CA PHE A 296 -15.26 -6.74 7.48
C PHE A 296 -14.65 -7.94 8.18
N PHE A 297 -15.04 -9.12 7.76
CA PHE A 297 -14.39 -10.37 8.15
C PHE A 297 -13.32 -10.77 7.14
N SER A 298 -12.32 -11.51 7.61
CA SER A 298 -11.47 -12.36 6.80
C SER A 298 -11.87 -13.82 7.00
N ASP A 299 -11.39 -14.74 6.16
CA ASP A 299 -11.76 -16.16 6.20
C ASP A 299 -11.45 -16.82 7.55
N GLY A 300 -10.33 -16.50 8.17
CA GLY A 300 -9.92 -17.04 9.47
C GLY A 300 -10.47 -16.28 10.66
N SER A 301 -11.15 -15.15 10.45
CA SER A 301 -11.80 -14.42 11.53
C SER A 301 -13.27 -14.81 11.75
N LEU A 302 -13.78 -15.69 10.91
CA LEU A 302 -15.08 -16.30 11.13
C LEU A 302 -15.00 -17.34 12.25
N PRO A 303 -16.06 -17.51 13.06
CA PRO A 303 -16.14 -18.62 13.99
C PRO A 303 -16.01 -19.95 13.25
N ASP A 304 -15.33 -20.91 13.86
CA ASP A 304 -15.46 -22.30 13.46
C ASP A 304 -16.92 -22.72 13.61
N ASP A 305 -17.32 -23.78 12.89
CA ASP A 305 -18.69 -24.29 12.88
C ASP A 305 -19.34 -24.22 14.27
N ALA A 306 -20.26 -23.29 14.45
CA ALA A 306 -20.90 -23.09 15.74
C ALA A 306 -21.84 -24.25 16.05
N ILE A 307 -21.65 -24.91 17.20
CA ILE A 307 -22.60 -25.88 17.71
C ILE A 307 -23.86 -25.09 18.10
N VAL A 308 -24.97 -25.43 17.48
CA VAL A 308 -26.26 -24.81 17.77
C VAL A 308 -27.17 -25.87 18.38
N ASP A 309 -27.33 -25.80 19.69
CA ASP A 309 -28.38 -26.55 20.38
C ASP A 309 -29.76 -25.98 20.05
N HIS A 310 -30.80 -26.78 20.26
CA HIS A 310 -32.18 -26.34 20.06
C HIS A 310 -32.46 -25.09 20.88
N GLY A 311 -32.51 -23.94 20.26
CA GLY A 311 -32.80 -22.65 20.89
C GLY A 311 -31.65 -21.63 20.91
N THR A 312 -30.40 -22.04 20.67
CA THR A 312 -29.26 -21.10 20.55
C THR A 312 -29.34 -20.30 19.23
N THR A 313 -29.26 -18.99 19.30
CA THR A 313 -29.14 -18.16 18.10
C THR A 313 -27.70 -18.21 17.57
N ALA A 314 -27.52 -18.04 16.26
CA ALA A 314 -26.17 -17.95 15.68
C ALA A 314 -25.37 -16.76 16.27
N ALA A 315 -26.04 -15.72 16.76
CA ALA A 315 -25.42 -14.61 17.46
C ALA A 315 -24.83 -15.03 18.83
N GLU A 316 -25.52 -15.88 19.56
CA GLU A 316 -25.05 -16.44 20.85
C GLU A 316 -23.90 -17.42 20.60
N ALA A 317 -24.02 -18.33 19.62
CA ALA A 317 -22.95 -19.24 19.24
C ALA A 317 -21.68 -18.48 18.77
N MET A 318 -21.85 -17.37 18.06
CA MET A 318 -20.75 -16.49 17.69
C MET A 318 -20.20 -15.69 18.87
N ALA A 319 -21.01 -15.31 19.85
CA ALA A 319 -20.56 -14.62 21.05
C ALA A 319 -19.68 -15.53 21.91
N ASP A 320 -20.05 -16.79 22.06
CA ASP A 320 -19.26 -17.79 22.80
C ASP A 320 -17.93 -18.09 22.10
N ALA A 321 -17.93 -18.23 20.78
CA ALA A 321 -16.71 -18.40 20.00
C ALA A 321 -15.79 -17.16 20.04
N ARG A 322 -16.33 -15.97 20.26
CA ARG A 322 -15.59 -14.69 20.36
C ARG A 322 -14.98 -14.43 21.73
N GLY A 323 -15.48 -15.04 22.78
CA GLY A 323 -15.06 -14.73 24.17
C GLY A 323 -13.55 -14.79 24.42
N SER A 324 -12.79 -15.41 23.51
CA SER A 324 -11.33 -15.51 23.55
C SER A 324 -10.60 -14.70 22.49
N LEU A 325 -11.30 -14.02 21.58
CA LEU A 325 -10.67 -13.32 20.45
C LEU A 325 -10.57 -11.80 20.71
N PRO A 326 -9.39 -11.19 20.52
CA PRO A 326 -9.13 -9.80 20.89
C PRO A 326 -9.65 -8.77 19.86
N TYR A 327 -10.37 -9.18 18.82
CA TYR A 327 -10.76 -8.32 17.73
C TYR A 327 -12.07 -7.58 17.95
N ALA A 328 -12.17 -6.35 17.46
CA ALA A 328 -13.45 -5.69 17.28
C ALA A 328 -14.19 -6.32 16.09
N TYR A 329 -15.29 -7.02 16.38
CA TYR A 329 -16.08 -7.67 15.33
C TYR A 329 -17.19 -6.76 14.80
N PRO A 330 -17.58 -6.91 13.52
CA PRO A 330 -18.81 -6.35 13.02
C PRO A 330 -20.00 -6.81 13.86
N ARG A 331 -20.94 -5.91 14.15
CA ARG A 331 -22.19 -6.29 14.81
C ARG A 331 -23.01 -7.15 13.87
N LEU A 332 -23.30 -8.38 14.29
CA LEU A 332 -24.16 -9.26 13.52
C LEU A 332 -25.62 -8.96 13.79
N PRO A 333 -26.45 -8.90 12.75
CA PRO A 333 -27.90 -8.90 12.91
C PRO A 333 -28.37 -10.26 13.43
N ARG A 334 -29.61 -10.30 13.91
CA ARG A 334 -30.26 -11.58 14.26
C ARG A 334 -30.35 -12.48 13.03
N LEU A 335 -29.82 -13.70 13.12
CA LEU A 335 -29.80 -14.65 12.02
C LEU A 335 -31.07 -15.51 12.02
N GLU A 336 -31.64 -15.75 10.85
CA GLU A 336 -32.76 -16.65 10.67
C GLU A 336 -32.27 -18.04 10.30
N LEU A 337 -32.40 -19.01 11.20
CA LEU A 337 -31.88 -20.38 11.03
C LEU A 337 -32.94 -21.39 10.57
N LYS A 338 -34.03 -20.95 9.94
CA LYS A 338 -35.22 -21.77 9.70
C LYS A 338 -35.06 -22.88 8.66
N VAL A 339 -34.12 -22.78 7.70
CA VAL A 339 -34.04 -23.71 6.58
C VAL A 339 -32.68 -24.43 6.56
N MET A 340 -32.74 -25.78 6.66
CA MET A 340 -31.57 -26.65 6.55
C MET A 340 -31.00 -26.66 5.11
N GLY A 341 -29.67 -26.69 4.99
CA GLY A 341 -28.96 -26.86 3.72
C GLY A 341 -28.97 -25.67 2.78
N ARG A 342 -29.80 -24.66 3.00
CA ARG A 342 -29.87 -23.47 2.15
C ARG A 342 -28.83 -22.43 2.59
N ARG A 343 -28.19 -21.77 1.61
CA ARG A 343 -27.30 -20.62 1.84
C ARG A 343 -28.14 -19.40 2.22
N HIS A 344 -27.72 -18.72 3.26
CA HIS A 344 -28.28 -17.46 3.76
C HIS A 344 -27.18 -16.44 3.93
N TYR A 345 -27.55 -15.15 4.04
CA TYR A 345 -26.62 -14.06 4.30
C TYR A 345 -27.02 -13.26 5.51
N ALA A 346 -26.03 -12.87 6.31
CA ALA A 346 -26.19 -11.82 7.29
C ALA A 346 -25.93 -10.48 6.63
N TYR A 347 -26.82 -9.51 6.86
CA TYR A 347 -26.74 -8.19 6.25
C TYR A 347 -26.42 -7.14 7.31
N THR A 348 -25.61 -6.15 6.91
CA THR A 348 -25.44 -4.90 7.66
C THR A 348 -26.71 -4.05 7.58
N ARG A 349 -26.76 -2.93 8.35
CA ARG A 349 -27.91 -2.00 8.31
C ARG A 349 -28.11 -1.37 6.92
N ASP A 350 -27.04 -1.16 6.20
CA ASP A 350 -27.01 -0.64 4.81
C ASP A 350 -27.23 -1.72 3.74
N LYS A 351 -27.74 -2.89 4.15
CA LYS A 351 -28.09 -4.04 3.30
C LYS A 351 -26.91 -4.69 2.56
N ARG A 352 -25.69 -4.48 2.97
CA ARG A 352 -24.51 -5.17 2.47
C ARG A 352 -24.42 -6.56 3.09
N ARG A 353 -24.08 -7.59 2.29
CA ARG A 353 -23.76 -8.92 2.80
C ARG A 353 -22.49 -8.85 3.61
N LEU A 354 -22.57 -9.32 4.87
CA LEU A 354 -21.46 -9.31 5.81
C LEU A 354 -20.74 -10.66 5.84
N LEU A 355 -21.52 -11.74 5.84
CA LEU A 355 -21.07 -13.12 5.75
C LEU A 355 -22.19 -14.00 5.20
N ALA A 356 -21.82 -15.17 4.67
CA ALA A 356 -22.74 -16.25 4.33
C ALA A 356 -22.78 -17.28 5.46
N TYR A 357 -23.93 -17.93 5.61
CA TYR A 357 -24.08 -19.04 6.56
C TYR A 357 -25.00 -20.11 6.03
N GLN A 358 -24.79 -21.34 6.52
CA GLN A 358 -25.60 -22.50 6.15
C GLN A 358 -25.85 -23.34 7.40
N ARG A 359 -27.10 -23.69 7.65
CA ARG A 359 -27.45 -24.64 8.69
C ARG A 359 -27.22 -26.06 8.18
N VAL A 360 -26.38 -26.80 8.86
CA VAL A 360 -26.14 -28.23 8.64
C VAL A 360 -26.52 -29.01 9.90
N PRO A 361 -26.66 -30.35 9.87
CA PRO A 361 -27.03 -31.11 11.06
C PRO A 361 -26.12 -30.79 12.26
N GLY A 362 -26.71 -30.33 13.36
CA GLY A 362 -26.04 -30.03 14.64
C GLY A 362 -25.19 -28.77 14.66
N ARG A 363 -25.07 -28.01 13.58
CA ARG A 363 -24.23 -26.80 13.55
C ARG A 363 -24.62 -25.77 12.51
N VAL A 364 -24.09 -24.56 12.65
CA VAL A 364 -24.12 -23.52 11.63
C VAL A 364 -22.71 -23.29 11.13
N ARG A 365 -22.53 -23.40 9.82
CA ARG A 365 -21.29 -23.11 9.12
C ARG A 365 -21.31 -21.68 8.61
N PHE A 366 -20.27 -20.90 8.93
CA PHE A 366 -20.05 -19.54 8.42
C PHE A 366 -18.96 -19.55 7.37
N PHE A 367 -19.13 -18.74 6.31
CA PHE A 367 -18.13 -18.61 5.26
C PHE A 367 -18.26 -17.28 4.54
N LEU A 368 -17.22 -16.90 3.80
CA LEU A 368 -17.23 -15.82 2.83
C LEU A 368 -17.31 -16.42 1.43
N ASP A 369 -18.15 -15.85 0.59
CA ASP A 369 -18.27 -16.25 -0.81
C ASP A 369 -18.14 -15.02 -1.72
N ASP A 370 -18.12 -15.25 -3.03
CA ASP A 370 -17.98 -14.21 -4.06
C ASP A 370 -18.99 -13.07 -3.91
N ALA A 371 -20.22 -13.38 -3.45
CA ALA A 371 -21.23 -12.36 -3.24
C ALA A 371 -20.89 -11.44 -2.04
N VAL A 372 -20.32 -12.01 -0.99
CA VAL A 372 -19.80 -11.25 0.17
C VAL A 372 -18.57 -10.45 -0.22
N TYR A 373 -17.63 -11.06 -0.94
CA TYR A 373 -16.44 -10.37 -1.45
C TYR A 373 -16.80 -9.21 -2.37
N ALA A 374 -17.77 -9.39 -3.27
CA ALA A 374 -18.24 -8.32 -4.15
C ALA A 374 -18.82 -7.13 -3.36
N ASP A 375 -19.63 -7.38 -2.34
CA ASP A 375 -20.19 -6.33 -1.49
C ASP A 375 -19.11 -5.65 -0.63
N THR A 376 -18.12 -6.41 -0.17
CA THR A 376 -16.93 -5.89 0.54
C THR A 376 -16.13 -4.98 -0.36
N ALA A 377 -15.78 -5.43 -1.56
CA ALA A 377 -14.96 -4.68 -2.52
C ALA A 377 -15.63 -3.37 -2.95
N ARG A 378 -16.95 -3.38 -3.20
CA ARG A 378 -17.68 -2.15 -3.60
C ARG A 378 -17.61 -1.02 -2.57
N VAL A 379 -17.46 -1.35 -1.30
CA VAL A 379 -17.32 -0.36 -0.23
C VAL A 379 -15.86 -0.03 0.03
N LEU A 380 -15.04 -1.05 0.09
CA LEU A 380 -13.67 -0.94 0.61
C LEU A 380 -12.71 -0.34 -0.41
N LEU A 381 -12.77 -0.76 -1.69
CA LEU A 381 -11.83 -0.27 -2.70
C LEU A 381 -11.92 1.25 -2.96
N PRO A 382 -13.12 1.87 -3.10
CA PRO A 382 -13.22 3.32 -3.18
C PRO A 382 -12.75 4.04 -1.90
N GLU A 383 -12.94 3.42 -0.73
CA GLU A 383 -12.49 3.96 0.55
C GLU A 383 -10.95 3.93 0.61
N ILE A 384 -10.30 2.82 0.24
CA ILE A 384 -8.84 2.70 0.16
C ILE A 384 -8.26 3.79 -0.75
N ALA A 385 -8.79 3.93 -1.97
CA ALA A 385 -8.34 4.96 -2.90
C ALA A 385 -8.53 6.39 -2.35
N GLY A 386 -9.63 6.63 -1.61
CA GLY A 386 -9.87 7.91 -0.92
C GLY A 386 -8.85 8.22 0.16
N TYR A 387 -8.49 7.22 0.96
CA TYR A 387 -7.41 7.34 1.95
C TYR A 387 -6.05 7.56 1.27
N GLY A 388 -5.77 6.85 0.18
CA GLY A 388 -4.55 7.04 -0.62
C GLY A 388 -4.43 8.45 -1.17
N ALA A 389 -5.50 9.00 -1.76
CA ALA A 389 -5.53 10.38 -2.24
C ALA A 389 -5.31 11.39 -1.11
N GLY A 390 -5.93 11.16 0.05
CA GLY A 390 -5.74 11.98 1.23
C GLY A 390 -4.32 11.91 1.77
N LEU A 391 -3.69 10.73 1.77
CA LEU A 391 -2.30 10.54 2.20
C LEU A 391 -1.33 11.27 1.27
N ILE A 392 -1.54 11.19 -0.05
CA ILE A 392 -0.74 11.97 -1.02
C ILE A 392 -0.86 13.47 -0.70
N ASN A 393 -2.08 13.99 -0.51
CA ASN A 393 -2.30 15.39 -0.15
C ASN A 393 -1.64 15.77 1.18
N HIS A 394 -1.59 14.83 2.14
CA HIS A 394 -0.91 15.03 3.41
C HIS A 394 0.60 15.10 3.25
N LEU A 395 1.20 14.23 2.46
CA LEU A 395 2.65 14.21 2.21
C LEU A 395 3.12 15.48 1.47
N PHE A 396 2.29 15.99 0.56
CA PHE A 396 2.56 17.21 -0.22
C PHE A 396 1.81 18.45 0.31
N ARG A 397 1.39 18.46 1.58
CA ARG A 397 0.61 19.56 2.18
C ARG A 397 1.34 20.89 2.22
N ALA A 398 2.66 20.85 2.38
CA ALA A 398 3.49 22.04 2.45
C ALA A 398 4.27 22.24 1.15
N GLU A 399 4.35 23.49 0.72
CA GLU A 399 5.11 23.91 -0.47
C GLU A 399 6.00 25.09 -0.09
N ILE A 400 7.10 25.28 -0.81
CA ILE A 400 7.88 26.49 -0.75
C ILE A 400 7.46 27.41 -1.89
N ARG A 401 6.94 28.57 -1.56
CA ARG A 401 6.73 29.63 -2.53
C ARG A 401 8.04 30.37 -2.73
N VAL A 402 8.50 30.43 -3.97
CA VAL A 402 9.68 31.18 -4.38
C VAL A 402 9.23 32.30 -5.33
N ASP A 403 9.51 33.54 -5.00
CA ASP A 403 9.28 34.68 -5.88
C ASP A 403 10.61 35.40 -6.13
N ALA A 404 11.16 35.22 -7.32
CA ALA A 404 12.51 35.66 -7.68
C ALA A 404 12.46 36.79 -8.70
N THR A 405 12.90 37.99 -8.33
CA THR A 405 12.87 39.20 -9.15
C THR A 405 14.06 40.08 -8.85
N GLY A 406 14.75 40.60 -9.91
CA GLY A 406 15.73 41.68 -9.77
C GLY A 406 16.92 41.37 -8.86
N GLY A 407 17.41 40.14 -8.81
CA GLY A 407 18.53 39.75 -7.95
C GLY A 407 18.18 39.41 -6.51
N LEU A 408 16.89 39.34 -6.21
CA LEU A 408 16.36 38.90 -4.91
C LEU A 408 15.33 37.78 -5.10
N ALA A 409 15.27 36.85 -4.16
CA ALA A 409 14.19 35.87 -4.03
C ALA A 409 13.54 35.97 -2.64
N LEU A 410 12.22 36.02 -2.61
CA LEU A 410 11.44 35.81 -1.39
C LEU A 410 11.05 34.36 -1.32
N VAL A 411 11.43 33.67 -0.24
CA VAL A 411 11.17 32.27 -0.01
C VAL A 411 10.31 32.11 1.23
N SER A 412 9.15 31.46 1.10
CA SER A 412 8.23 31.23 2.23
C SER A 412 7.62 29.84 2.17
N VAL A 413 7.37 29.24 3.34
CA VAL A 413 6.65 27.98 3.48
C VAL A 413 5.17 28.26 3.56
N VAL A 414 4.37 27.52 2.78
CA VAL A 414 2.90 27.64 2.79
C VAL A 414 2.30 26.23 2.92
N GLY A 415 1.12 26.15 3.56
CA GLY A 415 0.39 24.89 3.71
C GLY A 415 0.83 24.00 4.87
N ALA A 416 1.88 24.36 5.61
CA ALA A 416 2.24 23.67 6.86
C ALA A 416 1.07 23.79 7.87
N ARG A 417 0.86 22.73 8.66
CA ARG A 417 -0.16 22.73 9.72
C ARG A 417 0.44 23.27 11.01
N GLY A 418 0.14 24.52 11.30
CA GLY A 418 0.76 25.26 12.39
C GLY A 418 2.17 25.78 12.06
N ALA A 419 2.98 26.01 13.08
CA ALA A 419 4.35 26.48 12.89
C ALA A 419 5.28 25.33 12.46
N VAL A 420 6.25 25.65 11.61
CA VAL A 420 7.36 24.74 11.34
C VAL A 420 8.24 24.66 12.58
N LYS A 421 8.31 23.47 13.20
CA LYS A 421 8.99 23.23 14.48
C LYS A 421 10.46 22.90 14.31
N LYS A 422 10.78 22.21 13.19
CA LYS A 422 12.14 21.76 12.85
C LYS A 422 12.40 21.90 11.37
N GLY A 423 13.66 21.98 11.00
CA GLY A 423 14.13 22.01 9.62
C GLY A 423 14.60 23.38 9.17
N GLU A 424 15.34 23.38 8.08
CA GLU A 424 15.94 24.57 7.47
C GLU A 424 15.62 24.58 5.97
N ILE A 425 15.33 25.75 5.43
CA ILE A 425 15.12 25.95 4.00
C ILE A 425 16.50 26.07 3.35
N ARG A 426 16.87 25.12 2.49
CA ARG A 426 18.04 25.22 1.64
C ARG A 426 17.63 25.81 0.30
N VAL A 427 18.33 26.86 -0.12
CA VAL A 427 18.04 27.62 -1.36
C VAL A 427 19.17 27.43 -2.35
N PHE A 428 18.82 27.24 -3.61
CA PHE A 428 19.73 26.94 -4.71
C PHE A 428 19.51 27.91 -5.88
N ALA A 429 20.58 28.29 -6.57
CA ALA A 429 20.55 28.96 -7.88
C ALA A 429 20.82 27.94 -8.99
N GLU A 430 20.02 27.96 -10.04
CA GLU A 430 20.21 27.18 -11.25
C GLU A 430 20.67 28.09 -12.38
N ASP A 431 21.77 27.74 -13.05
CA ASP A 431 22.32 28.46 -14.19
C ASP A 431 21.67 28.06 -15.51
N ALA A 432 22.21 28.61 -16.63
CA ALA A 432 21.72 28.34 -17.98
C ALA A 432 21.99 26.89 -18.46
N ALA A 433 22.95 26.19 -17.86
CA ALA A 433 23.24 24.78 -18.11
C ALA A 433 22.36 23.84 -17.25
N GLY A 434 21.51 24.41 -16.39
CA GLY A 434 20.68 23.64 -15.45
C GLY A 434 21.44 23.13 -14.24
N LEU A 435 22.69 23.59 -14.01
CA LEU A 435 23.44 23.21 -12.82
C LEU A 435 22.97 24.03 -11.62
N ARG A 436 22.75 23.35 -10.47
CA ARG A 436 22.35 23.98 -9.21
C ARG A 436 23.52 24.14 -8.26
N LYS A 437 23.63 25.32 -7.65
CA LYS A 437 24.59 25.61 -6.58
C LYS A 437 23.83 26.10 -5.36
N ALA A 438 24.24 25.63 -4.18
CA ALA A 438 23.67 26.13 -2.94
C ALA A 438 23.97 27.63 -2.78
N LEU A 439 22.95 28.39 -2.45
CA LEU A 439 23.07 29.82 -2.14
C LEU A 439 23.18 30.04 -0.65
N THR A 440 22.25 29.51 0.09
CA THR A 440 22.15 29.73 1.54
C THR A 440 21.20 28.71 2.19
N THR A 441 21.30 28.63 3.49
CA THR A 441 20.35 27.91 4.34
C THR A 441 19.73 28.93 5.31
N VAL A 442 18.42 28.90 5.45
CA VAL A 442 17.66 29.88 6.26
C VAL A 442 16.60 29.19 7.09
N GLN A 443 16.28 29.81 8.24
CA GLN A 443 15.18 29.34 9.08
C GLN A 443 13.83 29.71 8.50
N PRO A 444 12.82 28.83 8.55
CA PRO A 444 11.46 29.17 8.15
C PRO A 444 10.93 30.34 9.00
N GLY A 445 10.43 31.37 8.35
CA GLY A 445 9.83 32.53 9.00
C GLY A 445 8.43 32.82 8.45
N ALA A 446 7.53 33.30 9.29
CA ALA A 446 6.13 33.57 8.92
C ALA A 446 6.00 34.60 7.77
N ALA A 447 6.91 35.58 7.69
CA ALA A 447 6.91 36.61 6.63
C ALA A 447 7.70 36.21 5.38
N GLY A 448 8.27 35.01 5.36
CA GLY A 448 9.23 34.60 4.35
C GLY A 448 10.63 35.19 4.58
N VAL A 449 11.61 34.69 3.82
CA VAL A 449 13.01 35.08 3.92
C VAL A 449 13.49 35.61 2.58
N ARG A 450 14.21 36.75 2.61
CA ARG A 450 14.83 37.31 1.41
C ARG A 450 16.24 36.73 1.21
N VAL A 451 16.52 36.31 -0.01
CA VAL A 451 17.78 35.69 -0.40
C VAL A 451 18.34 36.44 -1.61
N ASN A 452 19.59 36.82 -1.58
CA ASN A 452 20.28 37.41 -2.73
C ASN A 452 20.50 36.34 -3.81
N VAL A 453 20.15 36.69 -5.05
CA VAL A 453 20.27 35.81 -6.22
C VAL A 453 21.41 36.32 -7.10
N PRO A 454 22.44 35.52 -7.40
CA PRO A 454 23.56 35.91 -8.25
C PRO A 454 23.11 36.25 -9.67
N ALA A 455 23.83 37.16 -10.32
CA ALA A 455 23.62 37.47 -11.71
C ALA A 455 23.81 36.21 -12.59
N GLY A 456 22.98 36.07 -13.62
CA GLY A 456 23.01 34.89 -14.53
C GLY A 456 22.18 33.69 -14.06
N THR A 457 21.64 33.72 -12.81
CA THR A 457 20.71 32.70 -12.36
C THR A 457 19.46 32.69 -13.22
N LYS A 458 19.05 31.52 -13.68
CA LYS A 458 17.85 31.29 -14.50
C LYS A 458 16.65 30.84 -13.65
N LYS A 459 16.91 30.08 -12.60
CA LYS A 459 15.87 29.57 -11.69
C LYS A 459 16.40 29.56 -10.25
N VAL A 460 15.53 29.82 -9.31
CA VAL A 460 15.76 29.61 -7.87
C VAL A 460 14.92 28.42 -7.44
N ALA A 461 15.52 27.51 -6.72
CA ALA A 461 14.88 26.35 -6.13
C ALA A 461 15.10 26.30 -4.63
N ALA A 462 14.14 25.76 -3.89
CA ALA A 462 14.27 25.63 -2.45
C ALA A 462 13.64 24.34 -1.97
N VAL A 463 14.21 23.74 -0.91
CA VAL A 463 13.70 22.55 -0.25
C VAL A 463 13.83 22.69 1.27
N LEU A 464 12.83 22.19 1.96
CA LEU A 464 12.77 22.07 3.40
C LEU A 464 12.33 20.66 3.75
N ARG A 465 13.14 19.89 4.45
CA ARG A 465 12.65 18.75 5.24
C ARG A 465 12.42 19.26 6.66
N GLY A 466 11.17 19.20 7.10
CA GLY A 466 10.75 19.82 8.35
C GLY A 466 9.71 19.01 9.10
N GLU A 467 9.30 19.55 10.25
CA GLU A 467 8.23 19.00 11.09
C GLU A 467 7.25 20.12 11.47
N ASP A 468 5.95 19.84 11.34
CA ASP A 468 4.85 20.70 11.79
C ASP A 468 3.95 19.98 12.81
N ASP A 469 2.74 20.46 13.05
CA ASP A 469 1.78 19.79 13.96
C ASP A 469 1.25 18.46 13.41
N ALA A 470 1.39 18.22 12.12
CA ALA A 470 0.96 16.99 11.46
C ALA A 470 2.10 15.97 11.25
N GLY A 471 3.31 16.28 11.71
CA GLY A 471 4.51 15.43 11.62
C GLY A 471 5.50 15.89 10.55
N GLU A 472 6.39 14.99 10.14
CA GLU A 472 7.40 15.27 9.13
C GLU A 472 6.80 15.56 7.75
N PHE A 473 7.49 16.40 6.98
CA PHE A 473 7.17 16.72 5.60
C PHE A 473 8.39 17.17 4.81
N VAL A 474 8.30 17.11 3.50
CA VAL A 474 9.25 17.76 2.59
C VAL A 474 8.50 18.78 1.75
N ALA A 475 8.83 20.05 1.94
CA ALA A 475 8.32 21.14 1.12
C ALA A 475 9.33 21.49 0.04
N VAL A 476 8.83 21.71 -1.17
CA VAL A 476 9.66 22.03 -2.35
C VAL A 476 9.08 23.23 -3.09
N GLY A 477 9.92 23.94 -3.82
CA GLY A 477 9.47 25.02 -4.68
C GLY A 477 10.55 25.50 -5.64
N GLU A 478 10.13 25.88 -6.84
CA GLU A 478 10.99 26.43 -7.88
C GLU A 478 10.32 27.62 -8.56
N SER A 479 11.12 28.60 -8.98
CA SER A 479 10.67 29.72 -9.78
C SER A 479 11.74 30.18 -10.74
N ALA A 480 11.35 30.52 -11.97
CA ALA A 480 12.22 31.24 -12.88
C ALA A 480 12.51 32.66 -12.33
N VAL A 481 13.71 33.15 -12.55
CA VAL A 481 14.08 34.54 -12.24
C VAL A 481 13.50 35.45 -13.31
N LYS A 482 12.71 36.46 -12.89
CA LYS A 482 12.07 37.45 -13.74
C LYS A 482 12.92 38.71 -13.89
#